data_d0f36c42af2103c3ad003b409009c083
#
_entry.id   d0f36c42af2103c3ad003b409009c083
#
_cell.length_a   1.000
_cell.length_b   1.000
_cell.length_c   1.000
_cell.angle_alpha   90.00
_cell.angle_beta   90.00
_cell.angle_gamma   90.00
#
_symmetry.space_group_name_H-M   'P 1'
#
loop_
_entity.id
_entity.type
_entity.pdbx_description
1 polymer ?
#
loop_
_entity_poly.entity_id
_entity_poly.type
_entity_poly.pdbx_seq_one_letter_code
_entity_poly.pdbx_strand_id
1 'polypeptide(L)'
;MHEDSFYGVQARFLIAVDCTILGFIDNEIKLLTFRRKIEPKKGGLSLLGGFMNENENIDQAASRVLKTLTGLDNIYMQQVKAYGNVDRDPGERVISVTYYALINVTDYANSLLPESDLEWISLDRKRELIFDHEQMLDDAILLLRRHAALHPIGFNLLPEKFTLTQLQSLYESIYGETMDKRNFRKKILGMDILERLDEKDKKSSKRGAYYYVFKIGRAHV
;
A
#
# COMPACT_ATOMS: atom_id res chain seq x y z
N MET A 1 -13.84 4.05 -37.51
CA MET A 1 -15.32 4.02 -37.37
C MET A 1 -15.67 2.62 -36.91
N HIS A 2 -16.07 2.45 -35.64
CA HIS A 2 -16.59 1.18 -35.14
C HIS A 2 -18.08 1.12 -35.48
N GLU A 3 -18.39 0.62 -36.64
CA GLU A 3 -19.75 0.66 -37.20
C GLU A 3 -20.68 -0.49 -36.75
N ASP A 4 -20.34 -1.34 -35.79
CA ASP A 4 -21.23 -2.38 -35.26
C ASP A 4 -21.04 -2.60 -33.75
N SER A 5 -21.16 -1.54 -32.95
CA SER A 5 -21.19 -1.73 -31.50
C SER A 5 -22.62 -1.99 -31.05
N PHE A 6 -22.90 -3.19 -30.51
CA PHE A 6 -24.19 -3.53 -29.88
C PHE A 6 -24.61 -2.51 -28.81
N TYR A 7 -23.67 -1.78 -28.23
CA TYR A 7 -23.87 -0.79 -27.20
C TYR A 7 -23.58 0.65 -27.68
N GLY A 8 -23.73 0.93 -28.97
CA GLY A 8 -23.33 2.22 -29.58
C GLY A 8 -23.99 3.47 -28.99
N VAL A 9 -25.15 3.30 -28.33
CA VAL A 9 -25.88 4.41 -27.66
C VAL A 9 -25.50 4.61 -26.19
N GLN A 10 -24.66 3.73 -25.64
CA GLN A 10 -24.25 3.82 -24.25
C GLN A 10 -23.09 4.81 -24.09
N ALA A 11 -23.11 5.54 -22.95
CA ALA A 11 -22.01 6.44 -22.60
C ALA A 11 -20.72 5.64 -22.37
N ARG A 12 -19.60 6.14 -22.84
CA ARG A 12 -18.27 5.59 -22.61
C ARG A 12 -17.52 6.45 -21.61
N PHE A 13 -16.86 5.81 -20.66
CA PHE A 13 -16.09 6.46 -19.61
C PHE A 13 -14.65 5.95 -19.61
N LEU A 14 -13.72 6.81 -19.21
CA LEU A 14 -12.35 6.37 -18.94
C LEU A 14 -12.33 5.52 -17.68
N ILE A 15 -11.55 4.44 -17.73
CA ILE A 15 -11.29 3.59 -16.56
C ILE A 15 -9.83 3.82 -16.13
N ALA A 16 -9.65 4.12 -14.87
CA ALA A 16 -8.34 4.29 -14.25
C ALA A 16 -8.14 3.27 -13.11
N VAL A 17 -6.91 3.09 -12.73
CA VAL A 17 -6.50 2.42 -11.50
C VAL A 17 -5.68 3.40 -10.66
N ASP A 18 -5.86 3.36 -9.34
CA ASP A 18 -5.07 4.10 -8.38
C ASP A 18 -4.54 3.14 -7.31
N CYS A 19 -3.22 3.11 -7.11
CA CYS A 19 -2.54 2.18 -6.22
C CYS A 19 -2.08 2.89 -4.94
N THR A 20 -2.63 2.49 -3.81
CA THR A 20 -2.23 2.91 -2.46
C THR A 20 -1.10 1.99 -1.99
N ILE A 21 0.14 2.41 -2.16
CA ILE A 21 1.32 1.62 -1.78
C ILE A 21 1.79 2.06 -0.41
N LEU A 22 1.74 1.14 0.55
CA LEU A 22 2.09 1.38 1.94
C LEU A 22 3.39 0.66 2.30
N GLY A 23 4.28 1.37 2.98
CA GLY A 23 5.53 0.84 3.51
C GLY A 23 5.71 1.18 4.98
N PHE A 24 6.50 0.40 5.71
CA PHE A 24 6.83 0.67 7.10
C PHE A 24 8.26 1.22 7.20
N ILE A 25 8.38 2.51 7.55
CA ILE A 25 9.63 3.29 7.54
C ILE A 25 9.70 4.07 8.86
N ASP A 26 10.82 4.00 9.56
CA ASP A 26 11.05 4.74 10.82
C ASP A 26 9.96 4.48 11.88
N ASN A 27 9.47 3.24 11.98
CA ASN A 27 8.38 2.80 12.86
C ASN A 27 7.01 3.45 12.55
N GLU A 28 6.79 3.88 11.32
CA GLU A 28 5.56 4.50 10.86
C GLU A 28 5.11 3.92 9.51
N ILE A 29 3.80 3.75 9.30
CA ILE A 29 3.23 3.47 7.98
C ILE A 29 3.28 4.75 7.16
N LYS A 30 3.93 4.67 5.99
CA LYS A 30 4.01 5.77 5.02
C LYS A 30 3.36 5.36 3.71
N LEU A 31 2.87 6.35 2.99
CA LEU A 31 2.27 6.23 1.67
C LEU A 31 3.30 6.61 0.60
N LEU A 32 3.48 5.76 -0.41
CA LEU A 32 4.23 6.11 -1.60
C LEU A 32 3.35 6.92 -2.53
N THR A 33 3.82 8.09 -2.90
CA THR A 33 3.13 9.05 -3.79
C THR A 33 4.06 9.51 -4.89
N PHE A 34 3.49 10.18 -5.90
CA PHE A 34 4.29 10.83 -6.94
C PHE A 34 3.73 12.22 -7.28
N ARG A 35 4.58 13.07 -7.87
CA ARG A 35 4.17 14.37 -8.40
C ARG A 35 3.58 14.20 -9.79
N ARG A 36 2.28 14.54 -9.93
CA ARG A 36 1.56 14.40 -11.21
C ARG A 36 2.20 15.24 -12.31
N LYS A 37 2.48 14.62 -13.47
CA LYS A 37 3.18 15.28 -14.60
C LYS A 37 2.26 15.94 -15.62
N ILE A 38 0.96 15.63 -15.58
CA ILE A 38 -0.04 16.05 -16.57
C ILE A 38 -1.19 16.83 -15.92
N GLU A 39 -1.89 17.64 -16.70
CA GLU A 39 -3.15 18.25 -16.29
C GLU A 39 -4.30 17.22 -16.25
N PRO A 40 -5.34 17.44 -15.47
CA PRO A 40 -5.49 18.49 -14.45
C PRO A 40 -4.64 18.22 -13.21
N LYS A 41 -4.36 19.26 -12.41
CA LYS A 41 -3.60 19.19 -11.16
C LYS A 41 -2.11 18.81 -11.32
N LYS A 42 -1.47 19.22 -12.42
CA LYS A 42 -0.02 19.05 -12.62
C LYS A 42 0.78 19.60 -11.43
N GLY A 43 1.77 18.83 -10.96
CA GLY A 43 2.60 19.12 -9.78
C GLY A 43 1.94 18.73 -8.45
N GLY A 44 0.66 18.39 -8.44
CA GLY A 44 -0.04 17.92 -7.25
C GLY A 44 0.41 16.52 -6.79
N LEU A 45 0.26 16.26 -5.50
CA LEU A 45 0.61 14.99 -4.88
C LEU A 45 -0.47 13.95 -5.17
N SER A 46 -0.11 12.80 -5.72
CA SER A 46 -1.02 11.80 -6.26
C SER A 46 -0.72 10.40 -5.74
N LEU A 47 -1.74 9.55 -5.63
CA LEU A 47 -1.56 8.10 -5.63
C LEU A 47 -0.94 7.67 -6.97
N LEU A 48 -0.32 6.49 -6.99
CA LEU A 48 0.23 5.91 -8.20
C LEU A 48 -0.90 5.43 -9.09
N GLY A 49 -1.24 6.20 -10.12
CA GLY A 49 -2.41 5.95 -10.96
C GLY A 49 -2.13 6.00 -12.45
N GLY A 50 -3.06 5.45 -13.22
CA GLY A 50 -3.02 5.47 -14.67
C GLY A 50 -4.28 4.89 -15.29
N PHE A 51 -4.47 5.16 -16.59
CA PHE A 51 -5.62 4.63 -17.32
C PHE A 51 -5.40 3.18 -17.76
N MET A 52 -6.49 2.43 -17.81
CA MET A 52 -6.52 1.08 -18.37
C MET A 52 -6.41 1.12 -19.90
N ASN A 53 -5.62 0.23 -20.48
CA ASN A 53 -5.51 0.07 -21.93
C ASN A 53 -6.58 -0.91 -22.45
N GLU A 54 -6.85 -0.90 -23.76
CA GLU A 54 -7.87 -1.73 -24.39
C GLU A 54 -7.62 -3.24 -24.26
N ASN A 55 -6.36 -3.66 -24.20
CA ASN A 55 -5.95 -5.06 -24.23
C ASN A 55 -5.49 -5.62 -22.87
N GLU A 56 -5.95 -5.05 -21.77
CA GLU A 56 -5.62 -5.51 -20.43
C GLU A 56 -6.85 -5.53 -19.53
N ASN A 57 -6.87 -6.42 -18.54
CA ASN A 57 -7.86 -6.37 -17.49
C ASN A 57 -7.44 -5.39 -16.38
N ILE A 58 -8.32 -5.13 -15.41
CA ILE A 58 -8.10 -4.12 -14.40
C ILE A 58 -6.91 -4.45 -13.49
N ASP A 59 -6.68 -5.73 -13.16
CA ASP A 59 -5.55 -6.18 -12.32
C ASP A 59 -4.22 -6.04 -13.07
N GLN A 60 -4.22 -6.32 -14.38
CA GLN A 60 -3.08 -6.11 -15.27
C GLN A 60 -2.74 -4.62 -15.39
N ALA A 61 -3.76 -3.75 -15.49
CA ALA A 61 -3.58 -2.31 -15.50
C ALA A 61 -2.90 -1.83 -14.20
N ALA A 62 -3.38 -2.28 -13.05
CA ALA A 62 -2.80 -1.94 -11.75
C ALA A 62 -1.33 -2.40 -11.65
N SER A 63 -1.04 -3.63 -12.04
CA SER A 63 0.33 -4.18 -12.04
C SER A 63 1.26 -3.40 -12.98
N ARG A 64 0.80 -3.09 -14.20
CA ARG A 64 1.57 -2.30 -15.17
C ARG A 64 1.82 -0.88 -14.67
N VAL A 65 0.82 -0.22 -14.10
CA VAL A 65 0.97 1.14 -13.56
C VAL A 65 1.98 1.16 -12.44
N LEU A 66 1.87 0.25 -11.48
CA LEU A 66 2.85 0.12 -10.40
C LEU A 66 4.27 -0.09 -10.95
N LYS A 67 4.45 -1.09 -11.82
CA LYS A 67 5.76 -1.39 -12.43
C LYS A 67 6.34 -0.20 -13.19
N THR A 68 5.52 0.48 -14.00
CA THR A 68 5.97 1.62 -14.81
C THR A 68 6.43 2.80 -13.97
N LEU A 69 5.72 3.10 -12.88
CA LEU A 69 6.00 4.26 -12.03
C LEU A 69 7.12 4.00 -11.01
N THR A 70 7.28 2.76 -10.55
CA THR A 70 8.18 2.44 -9.44
C THR A 70 9.32 1.49 -9.80
N GLY A 71 9.19 0.72 -10.87
CA GLY A 71 10.07 -0.41 -11.18
C GLY A 71 9.72 -1.70 -10.42
N LEU A 72 8.79 -1.66 -9.47
CA LEU A 72 8.37 -2.83 -8.68
C LEU A 72 7.55 -3.79 -9.54
N ASP A 73 7.89 -5.08 -9.47
CA ASP A 73 7.21 -6.13 -10.19
C ASP A 73 6.74 -7.24 -9.23
N ASN A 74 5.72 -8.00 -9.63
CA ASN A 74 5.17 -9.12 -8.86
C ASN A 74 4.75 -8.76 -7.43
N ILE A 75 4.26 -7.53 -7.24
CA ILE A 75 3.71 -7.09 -5.96
C ILE A 75 2.25 -7.56 -5.86
N TYR A 76 1.93 -8.27 -4.79
CA TYR A 76 0.54 -8.61 -4.49
C TYR A 76 -0.23 -7.33 -4.15
N MET A 77 -1.30 -7.09 -4.91
CA MET A 77 -2.21 -5.96 -4.70
C MET A 77 -3.62 -6.47 -4.46
N GLN A 78 -4.30 -5.84 -3.51
CA GLN A 78 -5.69 -6.14 -3.24
C GLN A 78 -6.59 -4.99 -3.65
N GLN A 79 -7.65 -5.31 -4.38
CA GLN A 79 -8.66 -4.34 -4.77
C GLN A 79 -9.41 -3.82 -3.52
N VAL A 80 -9.58 -2.50 -3.45
CA VAL A 80 -10.34 -1.82 -2.40
C VAL A 80 -11.79 -1.66 -2.83
N LYS A 81 -12.05 -0.74 -3.75
CA LYS A 81 -13.36 -0.52 -4.39
C LYS A 81 -13.23 0.38 -5.62
N ALA A 82 -14.33 0.56 -6.34
CA ALA A 82 -14.45 1.53 -7.43
C ALA A 82 -14.96 2.88 -6.93
N TYR A 83 -14.45 3.96 -7.54
CA TYR A 83 -14.82 5.37 -7.30
C TYR A 83 -15.36 5.97 -8.58
N GLY A 84 -16.61 6.38 -8.55
CA GLY A 84 -17.31 6.82 -9.74
C GLY A 84 -18.14 8.09 -9.54
N ASN A 85 -17.79 8.95 -8.58
CA ASN A 85 -18.46 10.26 -8.45
C ASN A 85 -18.30 11.07 -9.73
N VAL A 86 -19.34 11.79 -10.14
CA VAL A 86 -19.36 12.49 -11.43
C VAL A 86 -18.24 13.49 -11.54
N ASP A 87 -17.96 14.21 -10.46
CA ASP A 87 -17.02 15.33 -10.41
C ASP A 87 -15.66 14.95 -9.78
N ARG A 88 -15.34 13.63 -9.69
CA ARG A 88 -14.09 13.19 -9.06
C ARG A 88 -12.83 13.64 -9.80
N ASP A 89 -12.88 13.70 -11.13
CA ASP A 89 -11.82 14.22 -11.99
C ASP A 89 -12.37 15.39 -12.82
N PRO A 90 -11.79 16.59 -12.70
CA PRO A 90 -12.28 17.75 -13.46
C PRO A 90 -11.91 17.72 -14.95
N GLY A 91 -11.06 16.77 -15.39
CA GLY A 91 -10.68 16.64 -16.79
C GLY A 91 -11.75 15.95 -17.62
N GLU A 92 -12.13 14.74 -17.21
CA GLU A 92 -13.12 13.92 -17.91
C GLU A 92 -13.90 13.03 -16.94
N ARG A 93 -14.92 12.37 -17.47
CA ARG A 93 -15.68 11.34 -16.71
C ARG A 93 -14.84 10.09 -16.57
N VAL A 94 -14.29 9.89 -15.37
CA VAL A 94 -13.40 8.78 -15.01
C VAL A 94 -14.04 7.92 -13.92
N ILE A 95 -13.95 6.61 -14.06
CA ILE A 95 -14.17 5.64 -12.99
C ILE A 95 -12.80 5.06 -12.63
N SER A 96 -12.42 5.13 -11.35
CA SER A 96 -11.16 4.54 -10.90
C SER A 96 -11.40 3.36 -9.98
N VAL A 97 -10.59 2.31 -10.12
CA VAL A 97 -10.54 1.18 -9.20
C VAL A 97 -9.26 1.28 -8.37
N THR A 98 -9.43 1.37 -7.06
CA THR A 98 -8.29 1.48 -6.14
C THR A 98 -7.84 0.11 -5.68
N TYR A 99 -6.52 -0.05 -5.67
CA TYR A 99 -5.80 -1.18 -5.08
C TYR A 99 -4.94 -0.71 -3.92
N TYR A 100 -4.67 -1.58 -2.95
CA TYR A 100 -3.58 -1.33 -2.02
C TYR A 100 -2.56 -2.47 -2.05
N ALA A 101 -1.32 -2.13 -1.73
CA ALA A 101 -0.25 -3.09 -1.53
C ALA A 101 0.60 -2.70 -0.32
N LEU A 102 1.19 -3.72 0.30
CA LEU A 102 2.13 -3.57 1.39
C LEU A 102 3.52 -3.98 0.88
N ILE A 103 4.50 -3.11 1.02
CA ILE A 103 5.86 -3.43 0.60
C ILE A 103 6.85 -3.28 1.75
N ASN A 104 7.77 -4.23 1.84
CA ASN A 104 8.93 -4.09 2.70
C ASN A 104 9.94 -3.18 2.00
N VAL A 105 10.08 -1.96 2.50
CA VAL A 105 10.94 -0.94 1.88
C VAL A 105 12.40 -1.37 1.80
N THR A 106 12.86 -2.17 2.76
CA THR A 106 14.25 -2.68 2.76
C THR A 106 14.51 -3.61 1.57
N ASP A 107 13.55 -4.46 1.22
CA ASP A 107 13.67 -5.40 0.09
C ASP A 107 13.65 -4.68 -1.26
N TYR A 108 12.99 -3.52 -1.32
CA TYR A 108 12.76 -2.77 -2.56
C TYR A 108 13.54 -1.44 -2.67
N ALA A 109 14.37 -1.10 -1.66
CA ALA A 109 15.14 0.15 -1.64
C ALA A 109 16.00 0.38 -2.89
N ASN A 110 16.53 -0.70 -3.48
CA ASN A 110 17.35 -0.65 -4.69
C ASN A 110 16.55 -0.82 -5.99
N SER A 111 15.26 -1.12 -5.89
CA SER A 111 14.38 -1.38 -7.05
C SER A 111 13.57 -0.15 -7.47
N LEU A 112 13.41 0.83 -6.55
CA LEU A 112 12.75 2.09 -6.90
C LEU A 112 13.59 2.87 -7.89
N LEU A 113 12.94 3.39 -8.94
CA LEU A 113 13.61 4.16 -9.99
C LEU A 113 14.29 5.41 -9.39
N PRO A 114 15.61 5.59 -9.55
CA PRO A 114 16.37 6.66 -8.88
C PRO A 114 15.95 8.10 -9.26
N GLU A 115 15.41 8.28 -10.47
CA GLU A 115 14.97 9.58 -11.01
C GLU A 115 13.45 9.76 -10.97
N SER A 116 12.76 8.94 -10.17
CA SER A 116 11.30 9.03 -10.05
C SER A 116 10.91 10.19 -9.13
N ASP A 117 9.83 10.91 -9.49
CA ASP A 117 9.20 11.92 -8.63
C ASP A 117 8.40 11.25 -7.48
N LEU A 118 8.90 10.12 -6.96
CA LEU A 118 8.31 9.36 -5.89
C LEU A 118 8.68 9.97 -4.53
N GLU A 119 7.70 10.07 -3.64
CA GLU A 119 7.86 10.59 -2.29
C GLU A 119 7.13 9.70 -1.28
N TRP A 120 7.83 9.26 -0.24
CA TRP A 120 7.20 8.65 0.92
C TRP A 120 6.67 9.73 1.85
N ILE A 121 5.36 9.79 2.05
CA ILE A 121 4.73 10.75 2.95
C ILE A 121 4.14 10.05 4.18
N SER A 122 4.11 10.76 5.32
CA SER A 122 3.33 10.35 6.49
C SER A 122 1.83 10.44 6.19
N LEU A 123 1.02 9.59 6.83
CA LEU A 123 -0.43 9.54 6.59
C LEU A 123 -1.16 10.81 7.05
N ASP A 124 -0.56 11.64 7.91
CA ASP A 124 -1.10 12.94 8.32
C ASP A 124 -1.11 13.98 7.18
N ARG A 125 -0.25 13.79 6.15
CA ARG A 125 -0.20 14.63 4.95
C ARG A 125 -1.22 14.24 3.87
N LYS A 126 -2.12 13.30 4.12
CA LYS A 126 -3.12 12.81 3.14
C LYS A 126 -4.00 13.91 2.53
N ARG A 127 -4.23 15.02 3.25
CA ARG A 127 -4.99 16.18 2.76
C ARG A 127 -4.30 16.95 1.64
N GLU A 128 -3.01 16.70 1.39
CA GLU A 128 -2.27 17.26 0.26
C GLU A 128 -2.55 16.51 -1.05
N LEU A 129 -3.18 15.32 -0.98
CA LEU A 129 -3.51 14.51 -2.14
C LEU A 129 -4.56 15.19 -3.01
N ILE A 130 -4.39 15.05 -4.34
CA ILE A 130 -5.33 15.58 -5.32
C ILE A 130 -6.59 14.71 -5.42
N PHE A 131 -7.63 15.26 -6.05
CA PHE A 131 -8.91 14.58 -6.33
C PHE A 131 -9.56 13.98 -5.06
N ASP A 132 -10.04 12.76 -5.18
CA ASP A 132 -10.61 11.95 -4.10
C ASP A 132 -9.60 10.94 -3.50
N HIS A 133 -8.30 11.15 -3.73
CA HIS A 133 -7.24 10.24 -3.29
C HIS A 133 -7.11 10.14 -1.76
N GLU A 134 -7.46 11.20 -1.01
CA GLU A 134 -7.57 11.10 0.46
C GLU A 134 -8.58 10.04 0.88
N GLN A 135 -9.76 10.02 0.25
CA GLN A 135 -10.78 9.03 0.53
C GLN A 135 -10.35 7.62 0.13
N MET A 136 -9.66 7.47 -1.02
CA MET A 136 -9.11 6.18 -1.45
C MET A 136 -8.12 5.62 -0.44
N LEU A 137 -7.23 6.46 0.10
CA LEU A 137 -6.29 6.09 1.16
C LEU A 137 -7.02 5.68 2.44
N ASP A 138 -8.03 6.44 2.89
CA ASP A 138 -8.80 6.13 4.09
C ASP A 138 -9.49 4.77 3.99
N ASP A 139 -10.10 4.48 2.84
CA ASP A 139 -10.74 3.19 2.59
C ASP A 139 -9.73 2.04 2.53
N ALA A 140 -8.54 2.27 1.94
CA ALA A 140 -7.46 1.30 1.91
C ALA A 140 -6.93 1.00 3.32
N ILE A 141 -6.72 2.01 4.15
CA ILE A 141 -6.31 1.85 5.55
C ILE A 141 -7.39 1.12 6.36
N LEU A 142 -8.66 1.41 6.13
CA LEU A 142 -9.76 0.69 6.79
C LEU A 142 -9.75 -0.80 6.43
N LEU A 143 -9.53 -1.13 5.15
CA LEU A 143 -9.44 -2.51 4.69
C LEU A 143 -8.19 -3.20 5.26
N LEU A 144 -7.03 -2.51 5.28
CA LEU A 144 -5.81 -2.98 5.91
C LEU A 144 -6.02 -3.32 7.40
N ARG A 145 -6.70 -2.45 8.16
CA ARG A 145 -7.01 -2.70 9.59
C ARG A 145 -7.85 -3.94 9.78
N ARG A 146 -8.84 -4.18 8.93
CA ARG A 146 -9.67 -5.39 8.95
C ARG A 146 -8.84 -6.64 8.68
N HIS A 147 -7.93 -6.59 7.71
CA HIS A 147 -7.03 -7.71 7.41
C HIS A 147 -6.05 -7.96 8.56
N ALA A 148 -5.47 -6.90 9.15
CA ALA A 148 -4.57 -7.01 10.28
C ALA A 148 -5.22 -7.63 11.53
N ALA A 149 -6.54 -7.51 11.68
CA ALA A 149 -7.28 -8.14 12.77
C ALA A 149 -7.42 -9.66 12.57
N LEU A 150 -7.44 -10.14 11.32
CA LEU A 150 -7.69 -11.53 10.96
C LEU A 150 -6.41 -12.30 10.59
N HIS A 151 -5.42 -11.61 10.05
CA HIS A 151 -4.19 -12.20 9.52
C HIS A 151 -2.94 -11.47 10.02
N PRO A 152 -1.81 -12.16 10.22
CA PRO A 152 -0.55 -11.54 10.57
C PRO A 152 0.06 -10.85 9.33
N ILE A 153 -0.20 -9.57 9.15
CA ILE A 153 0.25 -8.77 7.99
C ILE A 153 1.72 -8.30 8.06
N GLY A 154 2.42 -8.61 9.15
CA GLY A 154 3.84 -8.22 9.31
C GLY A 154 4.78 -8.82 8.28
N PHE A 155 4.41 -9.91 7.61
CA PHE A 155 5.20 -10.56 6.57
C PHE A 155 5.61 -9.65 5.42
N ASN A 156 4.73 -8.72 5.04
CA ASN A 156 4.92 -7.86 3.87
C ASN A 156 5.54 -6.50 4.21
N LEU A 157 5.66 -6.16 5.49
CA LEU A 157 6.08 -4.83 5.95
C LEU A 157 7.34 -4.85 6.81
N LEU A 158 7.64 -5.96 7.48
CA LEU A 158 8.82 -6.09 8.33
C LEU A 158 9.94 -6.83 7.59
N PRO A 159 11.21 -6.57 7.98
CA PRO A 159 12.35 -7.39 7.54
C PRO A 159 12.13 -8.87 7.89
N GLU A 160 12.86 -9.76 7.22
CA GLU A 160 12.79 -11.21 7.46
C GLU A 160 12.91 -11.55 8.95
N LYS A 161 13.82 -10.89 9.67
CA LYS A 161 13.94 -10.96 11.12
C LYS A 161 13.69 -9.60 11.76
N PHE A 162 12.85 -9.61 12.79
CA PHE A 162 12.39 -8.41 13.49
C PHE A 162 12.29 -8.63 14.99
N THR A 163 12.20 -7.55 15.75
CA THR A 163 11.93 -7.59 17.20
C THR A 163 10.44 -7.45 17.48
N LEU A 164 9.97 -7.96 18.63
CA LEU A 164 8.57 -7.75 19.05
C LEU A 164 8.23 -6.26 19.21
N THR A 165 9.21 -5.41 19.43
CA THR A 165 9.00 -3.95 19.50
C THR A 165 8.68 -3.41 18.10
N GLN A 166 9.41 -3.81 17.07
CA GLN A 166 9.12 -3.41 15.68
C GLN A 166 7.74 -3.91 15.24
N LEU A 167 7.40 -5.17 15.57
CA LEU A 167 6.08 -5.71 15.27
C LEU A 167 4.97 -4.93 16.00
N GLN A 168 5.16 -4.56 17.27
CA GLN A 168 4.22 -3.74 18.02
C GLN A 168 4.06 -2.36 17.38
N SER A 169 5.17 -1.67 17.05
CA SER A 169 5.13 -0.36 16.39
C SER A 169 4.42 -0.41 15.04
N LEU A 170 4.57 -1.51 14.28
CA LEU A 170 3.82 -1.71 13.05
C LEU A 170 2.31 -1.75 13.31
N TYR A 171 1.85 -2.55 14.27
CA TYR A 171 0.43 -2.63 14.61
C TYR A 171 -0.10 -1.31 15.16
N GLU A 172 0.66 -0.62 16.02
CA GLU A 172 0.31 0.71 16.54
C GLU A 172 0.15 1.73 15.40
N SER A 173 1.04 1.70 14.42
CA SER A 173 0.97 2.58 13.24
C SER A 173 -0.25 2.28 12.36
N ILE A 174 -0.59 0.99 12.16
CA ILE A 174 -1.77 0.59 11.37
C ILE A 174 -3.07 1.04 12.04
N TYR A 175 -3.19 0.80 13.35
CA TYR A 175 -4.41 1.16 14.08
C TYR A 175 -4.48 2.64 14.45
N GLY A 176 -3.34 3.35 14.47
CA GLY A 176 -3.25 4.74 14.88
C GLY A 176 -3.40 4.94 16.39
N GLU A 177 -3.12 3.91 17.18
CA GLU A 177 -3.26 3.92 18.63
C GLU A 177 -2.12 3.15 19.33
N THR A 178 -1.76 3.55 20.54
CA THR A 178 -0.75 2.85 21.33
C THR A 178 -1.30 1.58 21.96
N MET A 179 -0.50 0.54 22.03
CA MET A 179 -0.87 -0.75 22.58
C MET A 179 -0.09 -1.05 23.86
N ASP A 180 -0.77 -1.62 24.88
CA ASP A 180 -0.08 -2.11 26.06
C ASP A 180 0.91 -3.23 25.69
N LYS A 181 2.17 -2.99 25.97
CA LYS A 181 3.29 -3.86 25.59
C LYS A 181 3.17 -5.29 26.09
N ARG A 182 2.67 -5.47 27.32
CA ARG A 182 2.54 -6.78 27.95
C ARG A 182 1.41 -7.57 27.29
N ASN A 183 0.27 -6.92 27.07
CA ASN A 183 -0.90 -7.53 26.45
C ASN A 183 -0.63 -7.88 25.00
N PHE A 184 0.00 -6.96 24.24
CA PHE A 184 0.41 -7.21 22.85
C PHE A 184 1.31 -8.45 22.76
N ARG A 185 2.38 -8.51 23.56
CA ARG A 185 3.30 -9.64 23.57
C ARG A 185 2.63 -10.96 23.95
N LYS A 186 1.77 -10.94 24.96
CA LYS A 186 1.01 -12.12 25.39
C LYS A 186 0.12 -12.63 24.23
N LYS A 187 -0.59 -11.72 23.56
CA LYS A 187 -1.47 -12.06 22.44
C LYS A 187 -0.67 -12.63 21.26
N ILE A 188 0.36 -11.93 20.80
CA ILE A 188 1.09 -12.32 19.58
C ILE A 188 1.88 -13.62 19.76
N LEU A 189 2.50 -13.83 20.92
CA LEU A 189 3.20 -15.07 21.23
C LEU A 189 2.24 -16.25 21.45
N GLY A 190 1.03 -15.98 21.94
CA GLY A 190 -0.02 -16.99 22.11
C GLY A 190 -0.63 -17.48 20.79
N MET A 191 -0.44 -16.75 19.68
CA MET A 191 -0.89 -17.18 18.34
C MET A 191 0.01 -18.27 17.73
N ASP A 192 1.17 -18.53 18.30
CA ASP A 192 2.16 -19.53 17.85
C ASP A 192 2.64 -19.36 16.40
N ILE A 193 2.59 -18.14 15.88
CA ILE A 193 2.99 -17.80 14.51
C ILE A 193 4.44 -17.31 14.38
N LEU A 194 5.13 -17.11 15.52
CA LEU A 194 6.48 -16.60 15.59
C LEU A 194 7.46 -17.64 16.15
N GLU A 195 8.64 -17.68 15.56
CA GLU A 195 9.80 -18.40 16.06
C GLU A 195 10.84 -17.40 16.60
N ARG A 196 11.31 -17.63 17.84
CA ARG A 196 12.35 -16.81 18.44
C ARG A 196 13.72 -17.31 18.00
N LEU A 197 14.57 -16.42 17.53
CA LEU A 197 15.96 -16.70 17.22
C LEU A 197 16.85 -16.50 18.46
N ASP A 198 17.99 -17.22 18.51
CA ASP A 198 19.04 -17.01 19.53
C ASP A 198 19.93 -15.78 19.23
N GLU A 199 19.49 -14.94 18.32
CA GLU A 199 20.13 -13.67 17.94
C GLU A 199 19.43 -12.48 18.59
N LYS A 200 20.23 -11.48 19.01
CA LYS A 200 19.70 -10.27 19.66
C LYS A 200 20.09 -9.02 18.90
N ASP A 201 19.14 -8.12 18.77
CA ASP A 201 19.38 -6.74 18.36
C ASP A 201 19.98 -5.97 19.52
N LYS A 202 21.28 -5.66 19.41
CA LYS A 202 22.03 -4.83 20.35
C LYS A 202 22.05 -3.34 19.97
N LYS A 203 21.56 -3.00 18.75
CA LYS A 203 21.57 -1.62 18.26
C LYS A 203 20.38 -0.81 18.81
N SER A 204 19.19 -1.39 18.84
CA SER A 204 17.96 -0.70 19.28
C SER A 204 17.71 -0.82 20.79
N SER A 205 18.42 -1.70 21.50
CA SER A 205 18.20 -1.93 22.95
C SER A 205 19.50 -2.23 23.69
N LYS A 206 19.78 -1.49 24.78
CA LYS A 206 20.96 -1.69 25.65
C LYS A 206 21.08 -3.12 26.21
N ARG A 207 19.96 -3.81 26.47
CA ARG A 207 19.92 -5.20 26.96
C ARG A 207 19.82 -6.24 25.85
N GLY A 208 19.67 -5.80 24.58
CA GLY A 208 19.39 -6.64 23.45
C GLY A 208 17.94 -7.17 23.44
N ALA A 209 17.25 -7.03 22.31
CA ALA A 209 15.95 -7.63 22.07
C ALA A 209 16.13 -8.86 21.18
N TYR A 210 15.49 -9.99 21.52
CA TYR A 210 15.53 -11.17 20.64
C TYR A 210 14.88 -10.87 19.29
N TYR A 211 15.47 -11.40 18.23
CA TYR A 211 14.85 -11.44 16.92
C TYR A 211 13.84 -12.58 16.82
N TYR A 212 12.85 -12.37 15.99
CA TYR A 212 11.80 -13.33 15.65
C TYR A 212 11.67 -13.40 14.12
N VAL A 213 11.22 -14.55 13.66
CA VAL A 213 10.77 -14.78 12.28
C VAL A 213 9.35 -15.35 12.34
N PHE A 214 8.59 -15.19 11.26
CA PHE A 214 7.33 -15.89 11.16
C PHE A 214 7.55 -17.36 10.81
N LYS A 215 6.82 -18.29 11.47
CA LYS A 215 6.92 -19.72 11.24
C LYS A 215 6.42 -20.16 9.86
N ILE A 216 5.49 -19.42 9.30
CA ILE A 216 4.94 -19.69 7.97
C ILE A 216 5.71 -18.83 6.99
N GLY A 217 6.36 -19.47 6.01
CA GLY A 217 7.02 -18.76 4.93
C GLY A 217 6.04 -17.80 4.23
N ARG A 218 6.56 -16.83 3.47
CA ARG A 218 5.83 -15.83 2.67
C ARG A 218 4.86 -16.52 1.68
N ALA A 219 3.91 -17.29 2.21
CA ALA A 219 2.82 -17.83 1.43
C ALA A 219 1.85 -16.68 1.17
N HIS A 220 1.68 -16.36 -0.09
CA HIS A 220 0.70 -15.42 -0.60
C HIS A 220 -0.66 -15.63 0.08
N VAL A 221 -1.11 -14.63 0.81
CA VAL A 221 -2.50 -14.51 1.25
C VAL A 221 -3.13 -13.44 0.39
#